data_655e94a0e1121b54aec80afd51a96410
#
_entry.id   655e94a0e1121b54aec80afd51a96410
#
_cell.length_a   1.000
_cell.length_b   1.000
_cell.length_c   1.000
_cell.angle_alpha   90.00
_cell.angle_beta   90.00
_cell.angle_gamma   90.00
#
_symmetry.space_group_name_H-M   'P 1'
#
loop_
_entity.id
_entity.type
_entity.pdbx_description
1 polymer ?
#
loop_
_entity_poly.entity_id
_entity_poly.type
_entity_poly.pdbx_seq_one_letter_code
_entity_poly.pdbx_strand_id
1 'polypeptide(L)'
;MKYGNIKKDNFEIIIKANDTDDFSQLSIINGINPRNGGSQVNYILDKIIPPIREKLVKKFKTIKPADIKNKIKLMVIARFVPALEFTSQEKIEISNAKSTWDKVFEGVKWDKIVRELLKDEDLMLSITEYFTLKEQAKENAELKKLAKTTKKIKSEKYLPATQFKKRLIIGEGASAVGGLIPSLGRKENGYYELKGVPLNAWEVNVSALNKNVELSELFKIISNENYQEIIIASDADADGHHIFGLLLGFFYKFLPEYLSKVKRFITPIIIIQKNKKIQNYYFSLDDEIDTSKGELKYMKGLGEYTPELLGQVIEKEGFENMLISFKVENDKDLDDWLSKEKSDKRKELLKNYSLDINKV
;
A
#
# COMPACT_ATOMS: atom_id res chain seq x y z
N MET A 1 32.21 -13.26 -7.15
CA MET A 1 31.95 -11.87 -7.60
C MET A 1 32.17 -11.81 -9.11
N LYS A 2 31.11 -11.80 -9.90
CA LYS A 2 31.20 -11.62 -11.35
C LYS A 2 30.99 -10.13 -11.62
N TYR A 3 31.97 -9.49 -12.22
CA TYR A 3 31.96 -8.07 -12.55
C TYR A 3 31.77 -7.90 -14.06
N GLY A 4 31.07 -6.86 -14.47
CA GLY A 4 31.17 -6.39 -15.85
C GLY A 4 32.57 -5.82 -16.06
N ASN A 5 33.54 -6.68 -16.31
CA ASN A 5 34.90 -6.26 -16.63
C ASN A 5 35.14 -6.38 -18.12
N ILE A 6 35.45 -5.25 -18.75
CA ILE A 6 35.79 -5.17 -20.18
C ILE A 6 37.23 -4.71 -20.24
N LYS A 7 38.09 -5.59 -20.67
CA LYS A 7 39.53 -5.29 -20.83
C LYS A 7 39.92 -5.48 -22.27
N LYS A 8 40.55 -4.45 -22.85
CA LYS A 8 41.30 -4.45 -24.08
C LYS A 8 42.67 -3.80 -23.83
N ASP A 9 43.55 -3.86 -24.81
CA ASP A 9 44.92 -3.34 -24.66
C ASP A 9 44.97 -1.86 -24.23
N ASN A 10 44.04 -1.06 -24.73
CA ASN A 10 44.01 0.38 -24.55
C ASN A 10 42.99 0.87 -23.48
N PHE A 11 42.10 0.02 -22.98
CA PHE A 11 41.14 0.41 -21.94
C PHE A 11 40.66 -0.75 -21.09
N GLU A 12 40.18 -0.40 -19.90
CA GLU A 12 39.47 -1.28 -18.99
C GLU A 12 38.27 -0.54 -18.41
N ILE A 13 37.10 -1.18 -18.42
CA ILE A 13 35.87 -0.68 -17.80
C ILE A 13 35.39 -1.71 -16.79
N ILE A 14 35.16 -1.29 -15.56
CA ILE A 14 34.63 -2.13 -14.50
C ILE A 14 33.33 -1.48 -13.98
N ILE A 15 32.25 -2.25 -13.96
CA ILE A 15 30.94 -1.82 -13.51
C ILE A 15 30.52 -2.75 -12.36
N LYS A 16 30.13 -2.19 -11.21
CA LYS A 16 29.73 -2.92 -10.01
C LYS A 16 28.49 -2.29 -9.36
N ALA A 17 27.85 -3.06 -8.50
CA ALA A 17 26.91 -2.51 -7.53
C ALA A 17 27.60 -1.47 -6.64
N ASN A 18 26.90 -0.40 -6.30
CA ASN A 18 27.37 0.62 -5.39
C ASN A 18 26.67 0.45 -4.02
N ASP A 19 27.44 0.41 -2.97
CA ASP A 19 26.93 0.27 -1.60
C ASP A 19 26.34 1.57 -1.05
N THR A 20 26.60 2.70 -1.73
CA THR A 20 26.06 4.03 -1.36
C THR A 20 24.86 4.39 -2.24
N ASP A 21 24.14 5.45 -1.86
CA ASP A 21 22.98 5.96 -2.60
C ASP A 21 23.35 7.05 -3.62
N ASP A 22 24.63 7.33 -3.79
CA ASP A 22 25.16 8.31 -4.73
C ASP A 22 26.08 7.65 -5.74
N PHE A 23 25.99 8.07 -7.01
CA PHE A 23 26.85 7.57 -8.07
C PHE A 23 28.33 7.73 -7.73
N SER A 24 29.12 6.67 -7.91
CA SER A 24 30.56 6.67 -7.67
C SER A 24 31.32 6.33 -8.96
N GLN A 25 32.38 7.09 -9.26
CA GLN A 25 33.25 6.81 -10.39
C GLN A 25 34.73 7.03 -10.08
N LEU A 26 35.58 6.26 -10.73
CA LEU A 26 37.01 6.47 -10.81
C LEU A 26 37.45 6.38 -12.26
N SER A 27 38.00 7.46 -12.78
CA SER A 27 38.55 7.48 -14.15
C SER A 27 40.05 7.73 -14.13
N ILE A 28 40.82 7.00 -14.94
CA ILE A 28 42.23 7.24 -15.20
C ILE A 28 42.39 7.27 -16.72
N ILE A 29 42.54 8.44 -17.29
CA ILE A 29 42.61 8.64 -18.74
C ILE A 29 43.99 9.25 -19.08
N ASN A 30 44.79 8.52 -19.87
CA ASN A 30 46.17 8.88 -20.15
C ASN A 30 46.99 9.25 -18.91
N GLY A 31 46.75 8.55 -17.78
CA GLY A 31 47.41 8.81 -16.49
C GLY A 31 46.82 9.99 -15.69
N ILE A 32 45.81 10.69 -16.21
CA ILE A 32 45.14 11.80 -15.51
C ILE A 32 43.89 11.25 -14.82
N ASN A 33 43.59 11.69 -13.60
CA ASN A 33 42.40 11.35 -12.84
C ASN A 33 41.39 12.54 -12.86
N PRO A 34 40.41 12.58 -13.77
CA PRO A 34 39.35 13.57 -13.76
C PRO A 34 38.36 13.23 -12.65
N ARG A 35 38.45 13.91 -11.50
CA ARG A 35 37.69 13.59 -10.29
C ARG A 35 36.17 13.70 -10.50
N ASN A 36 35.71 14.60 -11.36
CA ASN A 36 34.31 14.77 -11.72
C ASN A 36 33.86 13.88 -12.88
N GLY A 37 34.75 13.03 -13.39
CA GLY A 37 34.46 12.18 -14.57
C GLY A 37 34.43 13.01 -15.85
N GLY A 38 33.28 13.11 -16.48
CA GLY A 38 33.03 13.85 -17.70
C GLY A 38 32.43 12.99 -18.81
N SER A 39 32.73 13.36 -20.07
CA SER A 39 32.09 12.80 -21.26
C SER A 39 32.31 11.28 -21.42
N GLN A 40 33.45 10.71 -20.97
CA GLN A 40 33.71 9.27 -20.99
C GLN A 40 32.76 8.49 -20.06
N VAL A 41 32.49 9.03 -18.89
CA VAL A 41 31.57 8.43 -17.91
C VAL A 41 30.14 8.47 -18.47
N ASN A 42 29.72 9.65 -18.96
CA ASN A 42 28.38 9.82 -19.54
C ASN A 42 28.18 8.90 -20.74
N TYR A 43 29.19 8.76 -21.61
CA TYR A 43 29.14 7.85 -22.77
C TYR A 43 28.83 6.40 -22.35
N ILE A 44 29.53 5.88 -21.34
CA ILE A 44 29.31 4.52 -20.85
C ILE A 44 27.93 4.37 -20.22
N LEU A 45 27.52 5.33 -19.38
CA LEU A 45 26.20 5.32 -18.73
C LEU A 45 25.06 5.37 -19.76
N ASP A 46 25.21 6.15 -20.85
CA ASP A 46 24.25 6.22 -21.94
C ASP A 46 24.09 4.90 -22.70
N LYS A 47 25.10 4.04 -22.70
CA LYS A 47 25.02 2.72 -23.32
C LYS A 47 24.37 1.67 -22.44
N ILE A 48 24.47 1.79 -21.11
CA ILE A 48 24.02 0.74 -20.19
C ILE A 48 22.71 1.05 -19.47
N ILE A 49 22.46 2.32 -19.08
CA ILE A 49 21.28 2.67 -18.27
C ILE A 49 19.96 2.52 -19.05
N PRO A 50 19.81 3.02 -20.29
CA PRO A 50 18.53 2.93 -20.99
C PRO A 50 18.02 1.49 -21.15
N PRO A 51 18.82 0.50 -21.60
CA PRO A 51 18.33 -0.86 -21.74
C PRO A 51 18.08 -1.56 -20.41
N ILE A 52 18.84 -1.24 -19.34
CA ILE A 52 18.53 -1.74 -17.98
C ILE A 52 17.17 -1.18 -17.52
N ARG A 53 16.94 0.12 -17.72
CA ARG A 53 15.67 0.77 -17.39
C ARG A 53 14.50 0.16 -18.13
N GLU A 54 14.64 -0.13 -19.40
CA GLU A 54 13.59 -0.74 -20.24
C GLU A 54 13.10 -2.08 -19.65
N LYS A 55 14.00 -2.87 -19.08
CA LYS A 55 13.65 -4.12 -18.39
C LYS A 55 12.98 -3.87 -17.04
N LEU A 56 13.48 -2.91 -16.28
CA LEU A 56 12.98 -2.62 -14.93
C LEU A 56 11.64 -1.87 -14.92
N VAL A 57 11.36 -1.06 -15.96
CA VAL A 57 10.10 -0.29 -16.07
C VAL A 57 8.86 -1.20 -16.12
N LYS A 58 9.01 -2.44 -16.56
CA LYS A 58 7.92 -3.43 -16.54
C LYS A 58 7.44 -3.74 -15.11
N LYS A 59 8.36 -3.75 -14.16
CA LYS A 59 8.09 -3.99 -12.74
C LYS A 59 7.91 -2.67 -11.97
N PHE A 60 8.73 -1.68 -12.27
CA PHE A 60 8.78 -0.39 -11.57
C PHE A 60 8.47 0.75 -12.55
N LYS A 61 7.20 1.06 -12.74
CA LYS A 61 6.72 2.02 -13.77
C LYS A 61 7.32 3.42 -13.65
N THR A 62 7.73 3.83 -12.45
CA THR A 62 8.22 5.19 -12.16
C THR A 62 9.74 5.29 -12.05
N ILE A 63 10.50 4.19 -12.29
CA ILE A 63 11.97 4.17 -12.18
C ILE A 63 12.62 5.14 -13.17
N LYS A 64 13.51 5.98 -12.65
CA LYS A 64 14.25 6.98 -13.44
C LYS A 64 15.69 6.51 -13.72
N PRO A 65 16.33 7.02 -14.79
CA PRO A 65 17.75 6.76 -15.05
C PRO A 65 18.67 7.05 -13.87
N ALA A 66 18.38 8.12 -13.10
CA ALA A 66 19.13 8.47 -11.90
C ALA A 66 19.09 7.41 -10.81
N ASP A 67 17.96 6.68 -10.65
CA ASP A 67 17.81 5.63 -9.64
C ASP A 67 18.72 4.44 -9.94
N ILE A 68 18.95 4.15 -11.22
CA ILE A 68 19.89 3.13 -11.69
C ILE A 68 21.33 3.63 -11.56
N LYS A 69 21.59 4.87 -12.01
CA LYS A 69 22.91 5.49 -11.96
C LYS A 69 23.49 5.48 -10.54
N ASN A 70 22.70 5.85 -9.53
CA ASN A 70 23.15 5.96 -8.16
C ASN A 70 23.63 4.63 -7.56
N LYS A 71 23.14 3.51 -8.10
CA LYS A 71 23.53 2.18 -7.64
C LYS A 71 24.63 1.54 -8.50
N ILE A 72 25.30 2.34 -9.33
CA ILE A 72 26.43 1.93 -10.14
C ILE A 72 27.72 2.56 -9.60
N LYS A 73 28.74 1.74 -9.41
CA LYS A 73 30.14 2.13 -9.25
C LYS A 73 30.89 1.83 -10.54
N LEU A 74 31.44 2.87 -11.16
CA LEU A 74 32.09 2.78 -12.45
C LEU A 74 33.58 3.10 -12.34
N MET A 75 34.45 2.20 -12.81
CA MET A 75 35.87 2.47 -13.02
C MET A 75 36.18 2.44 -14.51
N VAL A 76 36.91 3.44 -14.97
CA VAL A 76 37.33 3.58 -16.37
C VAL A 76 38.85 3.87 -16.43
N ILE A 77 39.57 3.00 -17.07
CA ILE A 77 41.00 3.23 -17.37
C ILE A 77 41.13 3.24 -18.89
N ALA A 78 41.64 4.32 -19.49
CA ALA A 78 41.92 4.37 -20.91
C ALA A 78 43.30 5.02 -21.21
N ARG A 79 43.98 4.48 -22.20
CA ARG A 79 45.30 4.91 -22.62
C ARG A 79 45.23 5.30 -24.10
N PHE A 80 46.15 6.16 -24.49
CA PHE A 80 46.28 6.62 -25.91
C PHE A 80 45.00 7.29 -26.44
N VAL A 81 44.26 7.95 -25.58
CA VAL A 81 43.11 8.77 -25.98
C VAL A 81 43.67 10.03 -26.66
N PRO A 82 43.32 10.30 -27.96
CA PRO A 82 43.84 11.46 -28.69
C PRO A 82 43.23 12.74 -28.14
N ALA A 83 44.03 13.82 -28.10
CA ALA A 83 43.59 15.18 -27.81
C ALA A 83 42.58 15.31 -26.66
N LEU A 84 43.01 15.05 -25.44
CA LEU A 84 42.12 15.21 -24.27
C LEU A 84 41.74 16.69 -24.07
N GLU A 85 40.44 16.91 -24.00
CA GLU A 85 39.82 18.20 -23.70
C GLU A 85 39.21 18.20 -22.31
N PHE A 86 39.29 19.32 -21.61
CA PHE A 86 38.80 19.48 -20.26
C PHE A 86 37.93 20.71 -20.14
N THR A 87 36.98 20.70 -19.22
CA THR A 87 36.12 21.86 -18.93
C THR A 87 36.86 23.01 -18.28
N SER A 88 38.02 22.73 -17.64
CA SER A 88 38.87 23.73 -16.98
C SER A 88 40.34 23.31 -16.96
N GLN A 89 41.23 24.26 -16.63
CA GLN A 89 42.68 24.01 -16.46
C GLN A 89 43.00 23.04 -15.32
N GLU A 90 42.10 22.89 -14.38
CA GLU A 90 42.27 21.95 -13.25
C GLU A 90 42.16 20.48 -13.66
N LYS A 91 41.74 20.20 -14.90
CA LYS A 91 41.62 18.85 -15.50
C LYS A 91 40.75 17.88 -14.66
N ILE A 92 39.75 18.44 -13.98
CA ILE A 92 38.88 17.63 -13.10
C ILE A 92 37.73 16.96 -13.84
N GLU A 93 37.41 17.43 -15.05
CA GLU A 93 36.32 16.89 -15.87
C GLU A 93 36.69 16.91 -17.36
N ILE A 94 36.49 15.77 -18.05
CA ILE A 94 36.76 15.62 -19.47
C ILE A 94 35.56 16.05 -20.29
N SER A 95 35.79 16.82 -21.38
CA SER A 95 34.77 17.42 -22.23
C SER A 95 34.81 16.91 -23.71
N ASN A 96 35.67 15.96 -24.04
CA ASN A 96 35.78 15.43 -25.40
C ASN A 96 34.40 15.07 -25.99
N ALA A 97 34.27 15.30 -27.30
CA ALA A 97 33.09 14.94 -28.07
C ALA A 97 32.81 13.42 -28.01
N LYS A 98 31.54 13.04 -28.16
CA LYS A 98 31.08 11.64 -28.16
C LYS A 98 31.83 10.78 -29.20
N SER A 99 32.16 11.33 -30.37
CA SER A 99 32.90 10.66 -31.43
C SER A 99 34.30 10.18 -31.01
N THR A 100 34.93 10.85 -30.04
CA THR A 100 36.18 10.40 -29.43
C THR A 100 35.99 9.07 -28.73
N TRP A 101 34.93 8.95 -27.94
CA TRP A 101 34.62 7.74 -27.19
C TRP A 101 34.07 6.61 -28.04
N ASP A 102 33.40 6.91 -29.15
CA ASP A 102 33.02 5.92 -30.19
C ASP A 102 34.26 5.21 -30.73
N LYS A 103 35.34 5.96 -30.99
CA LYS A 103 36.63 5.40 -31.45
C LYS A 103 37.37 4.65 -30.34
N VAL A 104 37.48 5.23 -29.16
CA VAL A 104 38.21 4.62 -28.01
C VAL A 104 37.57 3.29 -27.57
N PHE A 105 36.24 3.22 -27.56
CA PHE A 105 35.51 2.02 -27.13
C PHE A 105 34.99 1.22 -28.35
N GLU A 106 35.62 1.38 -29.51
CA GLU A 106 35.25 0.63 -30.72
C GLU A 106 35.31 -0.89 -30.47
N GLY A 107 34.32 -1.61 -30.99
CA GLY A 107 34.19 -3.06 -30.85
C GLY A 107 33.78 -3.55 -29.47
N VAL A 108 33.38 -2.67 -28.55
CA VAL A 108 32.71 -3.06 -27.29
C VAL A 108 31.30 -3.56 -27.61
N LYS A 109 30.99 -4.79 -27.18
CA LYS A 109 29.66 -5.40 -27.36
C LYS A 109 28.76 -5.00 -26.16
N TRP A 110 28.23 -3.76 -26.22
CA TRP A 110 27.39 -3.20 -25.14
C TRP A 110 26.20 -4.07 -24.78
N ASP A 111 25.52 -4.68 -25.76
CA ASP A 111 24.40 -5.58 -25.52
C ASP A 111 24.78 -6.82 -24.69
N LYS A 112 26.01 -7.32 -24.86
CA LYS A 112 26.52 -8.44 -24.03
C LYS A 112 26.71 -7.98 -22.58
N ILE A 113 27.30 -6.79 -22.39
CA ILE A 113 27.53 -6.21 -21.06
C ILE A 113 26.21 -5.97 -20.33
N VAL A 114 25.25 -5.36 -21.01
CA VAL A 114 23.90 -5.14 -20.45
C VAL A 114 23.26 -6.46 -20.01
N ARG A 115 23.39 -7.52 -20.83
CA ARG A 115 22.87 -8.84 -20.46
C ARG A 115 23.56 -9.44 -19.24
N GLU A 116 24.86 -9.19 -19.08
CA GLU A 116 25.63 -9.63 -17.90
C GLU A 116 25.21 -8.81 -16.66
N LEU A 117 25.08 -7.50 -16.77
CA LEU A 117 24.62 -6.63 -15.68
C LEU A 117 23.19 -6.97 -15.22
N LEU A 118 22.31 -7.32 -16.16
CA LEU A 118 20.94 -7.77 -15.83
C LEU A 118 20.89 -9.14 -15.13
N LYS A 119 21.98 -9.93 -15.19
CA LYS A 119 22.13 -11.19 -14.46
C LYS A 119 22.91 -11.05 -13.17
N ASP A 120 23.49 -9.88 -12.92
CA ASP A 120 24.21 -9.59 -11.69
C ASP A 120 23.21 -9.37 -10.57
N GLU A 121 23.10 -10.36 -9.67
CA GLU A 121 22.13 -10.37 -8.58
C GLU A 121 22.37 -9.20 -7.61
N ASP A 122 23.63 -8.92 -7.27
CA ASP A 122 24.01 -7.85 -6.33
C ASP A 122 23.59 -6.47 -6.89
N LEU A 123 23.86 -6.21 -8.18
CA LEU A 123 23.46 -4.97 -8.83
C LEU A 123 21.95 -4.82 -8.94
N MET A 124 21.27 -5.89 -9.37
CA MET A 124 19.83 -5.86 -9.55
C MET A 124 19.09 -5.73 -8.22
N LEU A 125 19.57 -6.43 -7.19
CA LEU A 125 19.02 -6.29 -5.84
C LEU A 125 19.22 -4.87 -5.30
N SER A 126 20.44 -4.34 -5.39
CA SER A 126 20.76 -2.98 -4.95
C SER A 126 19.90 -1.91 -5.63
N ILE A 127 19.66 -2.01 -6.94
CA ILE A 127 18.77 -1.08 -7.67
C ILE A 127 17.33 -1.22 -7.19
N THR A 128 16.82 -2.46 -7.05
CA THR A 128 15.42 -2.70 -6.70
C THR A 128 15.11 -2.30 -5.26
N GLU A 129 15.98 -2.57 -4.32
CA GLU A 129 15.85 -2.17 -2.92
C GLU A 129 15.88 -0.64 -2.78
N TYR A 130 16.89 0.01 -3.37
CA TYR A 130 17.01 1.47 -3.34
C TYR A 130 15.74 2.15 -3.87
N PHE A 131 15.24 1.67 -5.02
CA PHE A 131 14.05 2.24 -5.63
C PHE A 131 12.80 2.00 -4.78
N THR A 132 12.64 0.81 -4.21
CA THR A 132 11.54 0.46 -3.32
C THR A 132 11.53 1.34 -2.07
N LEU A 133 12.68 1.49 -1.40
CA LEU A 133 12.81 2.38 -0.23
C LEU A 133 12.51 3.84 -0.57
N LYS A 134 12.95 4.31 -1.73
CA LYS A 134 12.67 5.66 -2.21
C LYS A 134 11.18 5.89 -2.48
N GLU A 135 10.48 4.93 -3.08
CA GLU A 135 9.03 5.01 -3.28
C GLU A 135 8.28 5.01 -1.94
N GLN A 136 8.65 4.12 -1.01
CA GLN A 136 8.07 4.09 0.33
C GLN A 136 8.28 5.41 1.09
N ALA A 137 9.48 5.98 1.03
CA ALA A 137 9.76 7.27 1.65
C ALA A 137 8.90 8.39 1.07
N LYS A 138 8.69 8.38 -0.26
CA LYS A 138 7.81 9.34 -0.93
C LYS A 138 6.35 9.16 -0.52
N GLU A 139 5.84 7.93 -0.52
CA GLU A 139 4.48 7.63 -0.09
C GLU A 139 4.24 8.03 1.36
N ASN A 140 5.18 7.74 2.27
CA ASN A 140 5.11 8.15 3.66
C ASN A 140 5.10 9.69 3.82
N ALA A 141 5.86 10.41 2.99
CA ALA A 141 5.84 11.88 2.99
C ALA A 141 4.50 12.42 2.49
N GLU A 142 3.90 11.80 1.48
CA GLU A 142 2.56 12.17 0.97
C GLU A 142 1.47 11.88 2.01
N LEU A 143 1.52 10.73 2.71
CA LEU A 143 0.60 10.40 3.80
C LEU A 143 0.71 11.41 4.96
N LYS A 144 1.94 11.77 5.36
CA LYS A 144 2.16 12.81 6.38
C LYS A 144 1.61 14.16 5.97
N LYS A 145 1.69 14.54 4.68
CA LYS A 145 1.07 15.76 4.16
C LYS A 145 -0.46 15.68 4.20
N LEU A 146 -1.02 14.54 3.82
CA LEU A 146 -2.46 14.29 3.86
C LEU A 146 -3.00 14.40 5.30
N ALA A 147 -2.32 13.80 6.27
CA ALA A 147 -2.66 13.90 7.69
C ALA A 147 -2.58 15.35 8.21
N LYS A 148 -1.54 16.11 7.82
CA LYS A 148 -1.34 17.50 8.27
C LYS A 148 -2.31 18.52 7.67
N THR A 149 -3.14 18.16 6.70
CA THR A 149 -4.11 19.06 6.11
C THR A 149 -5.27 19.33 7.09
N THR A 150 -4.96 20.03 8.18
CA THR A 150 -5.80 20.34 9.34
C THR A 150 -6.76 21.51 9.10
N LYS A 151 -7.44 21.59 7.98
CA LYS A 151 -8.70 22.32 7.98
C LYS A 151 -9.68 21.49 8.78
N LYS A 152 -10.37 22.10 9.80
CA LYS A 152 -11.50 21.47 10.52
C LYS A 152 -12.23 20.58 9.54
N ILE A 153 -12.25 19.27 9.81
CA ILE A 153 -12.90 18.30 8.94
C ILE A 153 -14.40 18.66 8.97
N LYS A 154 -14.82 19.47 8.00
CA LYS A 154 -16.22 19.77 7.77
C LYS A 154 -16.77 18.71 6.84
N SER A 155 -17.07 17.55 7.38
CA SER A 155 -17.76 16.50 6.64
C SER A 155 -19.15 16.38 7.23
N GLU A 156 -20.16 16.41 6.37
CA GLU A 156 -21.56 16.13 6.77
C GLU A 156 -21.73 14.67 7.21
N LYS A 157 -20.79 13.81 6.83
CA LYS A 157 -20.76 12.38 7.14
C LYS A 157 -20.13 12.07 8.50
N TYR A 158 -19.44 13.03 9.09
CA TYR A 158 -18.70 12.84 10.35
C TYR A 158 -19.37 13.58 11.49
N LEU A 159 -19.80 12.81 12.48
CA LEU A 159 -20.32 13.30 13.74
C LEU A 159 -19.30 13.01 14.85
N PRO A 160 -18.53 13.99 15.32
CA PRO A 160 -17.53 13.76 16.35
C PRO A 160 -18.15 13.39 17.72
N ALA A 161 -17.39 12.65 18.52
CA ALA A 161 -17.70 12.48 19.93
C ALA A 161 -17.70 13.84 20.64
N THR A 162 -18.59 14.02 21.64
CA THR A 162 -18.78 15.32 22.30
C THR A 162 -17.91 15.53 23.54
N GLN A 163 -17.43 14.45 24.16
CA GLN A 163 -16.61 14.51 25.39
C GLN A 163 -15.31 13.72 25.25
N PHE A 164 -15.39 12.41 25.09
CA PHE A 164 -14.24 11.51 24.99
C PHE A 164 -14.23 10.82 23.61
N LYS A 165 -13.07 10.65 23.04
CA LYS A 165 -12.90 9.96 21.76
C LYS A 165 -12.57 8.47 22.00
N LYS A 166 -13.52 7.74 22.60
CA LYS A 166 -13.33 6.32 22.86
C LYS A 166 -13.46 5.52 21.58
N ARG A 167 -14.57 5.70 20.84
CA ARG A 167 -14.84 4.92 19.62
C ARG A 167 -15.17 5.79 18.43
N LEU A 168 -14.61 5.43 17.26
CA LEU A 168 -15.12 5.87 15.96
C LEU A 168 -15.93 4.73 15.36
N ILE A 169 -17.22 4.93 15.17
CA ILE A 169 -18.11 3.94 14.55
C ILE A 169 -18.30 4.32 13.08
N ILE A 170 -17.88 3.43 12.19
CA ILE A 170 -17.98 3.58 10.74
C ILE A 170 -19.16 2.72 10.30
N GLY A 171 -20.26 3.36 9.88
CA GLY A 171 -21.49 2.67 9.49
C GLY A 171 -21.70 2.62 7.99
N GLU A 172 -22.31 1.54 7.51
CA GLU A 172 -22.74 1.38 6.12
C GLU A 172 -24.04 2.18 5.88
N GLY A 173 -23.86 3.46 5.50
CA GLY A 173 -24.96 4.37 5.24
C GLY A 173 -25.58 5.04 6.48
N ALA A 174 -26.45 6.00 6.21
CA ALA A 174 -27.13 6.79 7.23
C ALA A 174 -28.02 5.94 8.16
N SER A 175 -28.59 4.86 7.65
CA SER A 175 -29.49 3.98 8.43
C SER A 175 -28.73 3.25 9.56
N ALA A 176 -27.54 2.72 9.28
CA ALA A 176 -26.71 2.05 10.27
C ALA A 176 -26.28 3.03 11.36
N VAL A 177 -25.76 4.20 10.97
CA VAL A 177 -25.34 5.24 11.91
C VAL A 177 -26.54 5.78 12.71
N GLY A 178 -27.66 6.06 12.05
CA GLY A 178 -28.90 6.57 12.67
C GLY A 178 -29.50 5.61 13.69
N GLY A 179 -29.40 4.30 13.46
CA GLY A 179 -29.83 3.26 14.40
C GLY A 179 -28.98 3.14 15.66
N LEU A 180 -27.66 3.38 15.53
CA LEU A 180 -26.70 3.23 16.64
C LEU A 180 -26.63 4.45 17.57
N ILE A 181 -26.83 5.66 17.05
CA ILE A 181 -26.74 6.91 17.84
C ILE A 181 -27.67 6.92 19.05
N PRO A 182 -28.99 6.58 18.95
CA PRO A 182 -29.89 6.57 20.08
C PRO A 182 -29.47 5.59 21.19
N SER A 183 -28.90 4.44 20.81
CA SER A 183 -28.51 3.39 21.74
C SER A 183 -27.17 3.63 22.42
N LEU A 184 -26.19 4.19 21.70
CA LEU A 184 -24.80 4.34 22.17
C LEU A 184 -24.44 5.77 22.55
N GLY A 185 -25.23 6.76 22.10
CA GLY A 185 -25.00 8.18 22.34
C GLY A 185 -23.71 8.71 21.68
N ARG A 186 -23.49 10.02 21.86
CA ARG A 186 -22.35 10.76 21.29
C ARG A 186 -21.31 11.21 22.29
N LYS A 187 -21.44 10.90 23.57
CA LYS A 187 -20.49 11.35 24.58
C LYS A 187 -19.08 10.81 24.30
N GLU A 188 -18.98 9.51 24.04
CA GLU A 188 -17.73 8.78 23.84
C GLU A 188 -17.57 8.26 22.40
N ASN A 189 -18.61 8.33 21.58
CA ASN A 189 -18.67 7.75 20.25
C ASN A 189 -18.75 8.84 19.17
N GLY A 190 -17.83 8.81 18.25
CA GLY A 190 -17.94 9.50 16.97
C GLY A 190 -18.51 8.55 15.91
N TYR A 191 -19.10 9.10 14.88
CA TYR A 191 -19.73 8.33 13.82
C TYR A 191 -19.27 8.83 12.46
N TYR A 192 -19.02 7.91 11.54
CA TYR A 192 -18.73 8.20 10.15
C TYR A 192 -19.60 7.36 9.23
N GLU A 193 -20.31 8.02 8.32
CA GLU A 193 -21.19 7.40 7.36
C GLU A 193 -20.45 7.09 6.06
N LEU A 194 -20.39 5.81 5.65
CA LEU A 194 -19.97 5.43 4.30
C LEU A 194 -21.12 5.54 3.31
N LYS A 195 -20.85 6.01 2.10
CA LYS A 195 -21.83 6.04 1.00
C LYS A 195 -21.61 4.86 0.05
N GLY A 196 -22.03 3.67 0.48
CA GLY A 196 -21.92 2.45 -0.30
C GLY A 196 -20.55 1.80 -0.22
N VAL A 197 -20.19 1.01 -1.25
CA VAL A 197 -18.96 0.23 -1.28
C VAL A 197 -17.74 1.15 -1.42
N PRO A 198 -16.79 1.16 -0.47
CA PRO A 198 -15.61 2.02 -0.54
C PRO A 198 -14.65 1.59 -1.65
N LEU A 199 -13.81 2.52 -2.08
CA LEU A 199 -12.74 2.23 -3.03
C LEU A 199 -11.84 1.11 -2.50
N ASN A 200 -11.52 0.14 -3.36
CA ASN A 200 -10.53 -0.89 -3.02
C ASN A 200 -9.13 -0.25 -2.85
N ALA A 201 -8.80 0.03 -1.60
CA ALA A 201 -7.55 0.69 -1.22
C ALA A 201 -6.31 -0.19 -1.47
N TRP A 202 -6.46 -1.52 -1.58
CA TRP A 202 -5.38 -2.44 -1.91
C TRP A 202 -4.75 -2.13 -3.27
N GLU A 203 -5.57 -1.77 -4.25
CA GLU A 203 -5.18 -1.53 -5.64
C GLU A 203 -4.65 -0.12 -5.93
N VAL A 204 -4.72 0.80 -4.98
CA VAL A 204 -4.41 2.22 -5.23
C VAL A 204 -3.23 2.73 -4.42
N ASN A 205 -2.57 3.76 -4.96
CA ASN A 205 -1.49 4.47 -4.26
C ASN A 205 -2.05 5.67 -3.47
N VAL A 206 -1.18 6.35 -2.71
CA VAL A 206 -1.52 7.52 -1.89
C VAL A 206 -2.15 8.66 -2.71
N SER A 207 -1.71 8.86 -3.95
CA SER A 207 -2.29 9.90 -4.82
C SER A 207 -3.75 9.61 -5.17
N ALA A 208 -4.10 8.35 -5.43
CA ALA A 208 -5.47 7.94 -5.71
C ALA A 208 -6.32 7.97 -4.43
N LEU A 209 -5.77 7.56 -3.28
CA LEU A 209 -6.40 7.72 -1.98
C LEU A 209 -6.78 9.18 -1.72
N ASN A 210 -5.86 10.12 -1.95
CA ASN A 210 -6.11 11.55 -1.74
C ASN A 210 -7.21 12.12 -2.64
N LYS A 211 -7.41 11.57 -3.83
CA LYS A 211 -8.50 11.95 -4.75
C LYS A 211 -9.84 11.35 -4.36
N ASN A 212 -9.87 10.26 -3.62
CA ASN A 212 -11.09 9.68 -3.11
C ASN A 212 -11.54 10.44 -1.86
N VAL A 213 -12.62 11.19 -1.97
CA VAL A 213 -13.12 12.07 -0.89
C VAL A 213 -13.38 11.27 0.38
N GLU A 214 -14.05 10.14 0.28
CA GLU A 214 -14.50 9.33 1.41
C GLU A 214 -13.33 8.74 2.21
N LEU A 215 -12.45 7.99 1.56
CA LEU A 215 -11.29 7.40 2.25
C LEU A 215 -10.25 8.44 2.69
N SER A 216 -10.10 9.56 1.97
CA SER A 216 -9.22 10.64 2.40
C SER A 216 -9.76 11.38 3.63
N GLU A 217 -11.07 11.56 3.75
CA GLU A 217 -11.71 12.09 4.95
C GLU A 217 -11.53 11.14 6.13
N LEU A 218 -11.83 9.86 5.93
CA LEU A 218 -11.68 8.82 6.95
C LEU A 218 -10.23 8.74 7.44
N PHE A 219 -9.25 8.75 6.53
CA PHE A 219 -7.82 8.81 6.84
C PHE A 219 -7.49 10.00 7.76
N LYS A 220 -7.99 11.20 7.41
CA LYS A 220 -7.76 12.44 8.19
C LYS A 220 -8.41 12.37 9.57
N ILE A 221 -9.65 11.85 9.66
CA ILE A 221 -10.35 11.69 10.93
C ILE A 221 -9.54 10.79 11.85
N ILE A 222 -9.17 9.60 11.38
CA ILE A 222 -8.44 8.62 12.19
C ILE A 222 -7.08 9.17 12.63
N SER A 223 -6.32 9.77 11.70
CA SER A 223 -4.98 10.30 11.98
C SER A 223 -4.96 11.49 12.94
N ASN A 224 -6.05 12.26 13.06
CA ASN A 224 -6.04 13.51 13.85
C ASN A 224 -6.91 13.43 15.11
N GLU A 225 -7.94 12.58 15.14
CA GLU A 225 -8.93 12.58 16.21
C GLU A 225 -8.60 11.64 17.37
N ASN A 226 -7.58 10.79 17.25
CA ASN A 226 -7.03 9.91 18.30
C ASN A 226 -8.07 9.02 19.02
N TYR A 227 -9.00 8.43 18.27
CA TYR A 227 -9.91 7.43 18.81
C TYR A 227 -9.16 6.20 19.32
N GLN A 228 -9.60 5.64 20.43
CA GLN A 228 -8.99 4.47 21.06
C GLN A 228 -9.36 3.19 20.31
N GLU A 229 -10.59 3.10 19.80
CA GLU A 229 -11.13 1.98 19.07
C GLU A 229 -11.82 2.46 17.78
N ILE A 230 -11.82 1.62 16.76
CA ILE A 230 -12.47 1.86 15.46
C ILE A 230 -13.42 0.69 15.22
N ILE A 231 -14.71 0.99 15.16
CA ILE A 231 -15.76 -0.02 15.02
C ILE A 231 -16.34 0.07 13.62
N ILE A 232 -16.26 -1.02 12.86
CA ILE A 232 -16.91 -1.13 11.55
C ILE A 232 -18.26 -1.81 11.75
N ALA A 233 -19.32 -1.06 11.51
CA ALA A 233 -20.72 -1.50 11.59
C ALA A 233 -21.26 -1.66 10.18
N SER A 234 -21.09 -2.85 9.61
CA SER A 234 -21.63 -3.25 8.30
C SER A 234 -22.66 -4.35 8.48
N ASP A 235 -23.53 -4.50 7.49
CA ASP A 235 -24.58 -5.51 7.48
C ASP A 235 -24.03 -6.95 7.58
N ALA A 236 -24.85 -7.88 8.02
CA ALA A 236 -24.46 -9.30 8.17
C ALA A 236 -24.49 -10.07 6.83
N ASP A 237 -24.75 -9.42 5.74
CA ASP A 237 -24.81 -10.00 4.39
C ASP A 237 -23.45 -10.00 3.66
N ALA A 238 -23.45 -10.48 2.42
CA ALA A 238 -22.25 -10.58 1.60
C ALA A 238 -21.63 -9.21 1.28
N ASP A 239 -22.47 -8.17 1.09
CA ASP A 239 -22.01 -6.82 0.77
C ASP A 239 -21.34 -6.17 1.99
N GLY A 240 -21.94 -6.32 3.18
CA GLY A 240 -21.34 -5.85 4.42
C GLY A 240 -20.03 -6.56 4.77
N HIS A 241 -19.91 -7.85 4.45
CA HIS A 241 -18.62 -8.59 4.57
C HIS A 241 -17.58 -8.03 3.58
N HIS A 242 -18.00 -7.71 2.36
CA HIS A 242 -17.11 -7.11 1.36
C HIS A 242 -16.63 -5.72 1.79
N ILE A 243 -17.53 -4.86 2.27
CA ILE A 243 -17.19 -3.52 2.79
C ILE A 243 -16.19 -3.63 3.94
N PHE A 244 -16.43 -4.56 4.86
CA PHE A 244 -15.49 -4.81 5.97
C PHE A 244 -14.09 -5.22 5.46
N GLY A 245 -14.01 -6.14 4.49
CA GLY A 245 -12.74 -6.56 3.88
C GLY A 245 -12.00 -5.42 3.19
N LEU A 246 -12.72 -4.55 2.45
CA LEU A 246 -12.15 -3.36 1.80
C LEU A 246 -11.58 -2.37 2.81
N LEU A 247 -12.27 -2.15 3.93
CA LEU A 247 -11.79 -1.29 5.01
C LEU A 247 -10.59 -1.91 5.73
N LEU A 248 -10.55 -3.23 5.96
CA LEU A 248 -9.35 -3.89 6.49
C LEU A 248 -8.14 -3.68 5.58
N GLY A 249 -8.30 -3.81 4.25
CA GLY A 249 -7.25 -3.52 3.28
C GLY A 249 -6.79 -2.06 3.34
N PHE A 250 -7.71 -1.11 3.53
CA PHE A 250 -7.39 0.30 3.74
C PHE A 250 -6.57 0.52 5.01
N PHE A 251 -6.98 -0.04 6.15
CA PHE A 251 -6.25 0.06 7.42
C PHE A 251 -4.87 -0.59 7.30
N TYR A 252 -4.80 -1.80 6.79
CA TYR A 252 -3.54 -2.53 6.63
C TYR A 252 -2.51 -1.74 5.82
N LYS A 253 -2.94 -1.14 4.71
CA LYS A 253 -2.05 -0.44 3.78
C LYS A 253 -1.68 0.98 4.21
N PHE A 254 -2.64 1.75 4.71
CA PHE A 254 -2.47 3.19 4.92
C PHE A 254 -2.44 3.62 6.39
N LEU A 255 -2.92 2.78 7.29
CA LEU A 255 -3.04 3.04 8.73
C LEU A 255 -2.69 1.80 9.57
N PRO A 256 -1.55 1.13 9.29
CA PRO A 256 -1.22 -0.15 9.94
C PRO A 256 -1.15 -0.06 11.47
N GLU A 257 -0.77 1.09 12.02
CA GLU A 257 -0.72 1.36 13.46
C GLU A 257 -2.09 1.37 14.14
N TYR A 258 -3.17 1.52 13.35
CA TYR A 258 -4.55 1.47 13.87
C TYR A 258 -5.22 0.10 13.68
N LEU A 259 -4.61 -0.82 12.94
CA LEU A 259 -5.24 -2.10 12.60
C LEU A 259 -5.63 -2.91 13.84
N SER A 260 -4.83 -2.91 14.90
CA SER A 260 -5.13 -3.57 16.17
C SER A 260 -6.30 -2.96 16.94
N LYS A 261 -6.72 -1.75 16.58
CA LYS A 261 -7.85 -1.02 17.18
C LYS A 261 -9.16 -1.25 16.43
N VAL A 262 -9.08 -1.90 15.24
CA VAL A 262 -10.25 -2.15 14.40
C VAL A 262 -10.99 -3.37 14.92
N LYS A 263 -12.31 -3.21 15.10
CA LYS A 263 -13.24 -4.28 15.48
C LYS A 263 -14.44 -4.24 14.55
N ARG A 264 -15.09 -5.38 14.35
CA ARG A 264 -16.36 -5.46 13.66
C ARG A 264 -17.49 -5.52 14.66
N PHE A 265 -18.50 -4.69 14.48
CA PHE A 265 -19.77 -4.80 15.21
C PHE A 265 -20.65 -5.82 14.49
N ILE A 266 -21.15 -6.79 15.25
CA ILE A 266 -22.08 -7.81 14.76
C ILE A 266 -23.41 -7.69 15.47
N THR A 267 -24.48 -7.95 14.72
CA THR A 267 -25.85 -8.00 15.25
C THR A 267 -26.43 -9.39 15.09
N PRO A 268 -27.38 -9.82 15.92
CA PRO A 268 -28.11 -11.05 15.69
C PRO A 268 -28.75 -11.07 14.29
N ILE A 269 -28.72 -12.22 13.64
CA ILE A 269 -29.38 -12.45 12.35
C ILE A 269 -30.81 -12.97 12.51
N ILE A 270 -31.15 -13.46 13.70
CA ILE A 270 -32.49 -13.90 14.07
C ILE A 270 -32.87 -13.29 15.40
N ILE A 271 -34.09 -12.78 15.50
CA ILE A 271 -34.71 -12.37 16.74
C ILE A 271 -36.05 -13.06 16.92
N ILE A 272 -36.38 -13.43 18.16
CA ILE A 272 -37.70 -13.89 18.57
C ILE A 272 -38.38 -12.75 19.31
N GLN A 273 -39.47 -12.24 18.78
CA GLN A 273 -40.16 -11.05 19.29
C GLN A 273 -41.58 -11.35 19.72
N LYS A 274 -41.98 -10.83 20.87
CA LYS A 274 -43.37 -10.85 21.35
C LYS A 274 -43.74 -9.47 21.92
N ASN A 275 -44.84 -8.88 21.42
CA ASN A 275 -45.32 -7.56 21.84
C ASN A 275 -44.20 -6.47 21.77
N LYS A 276 -43.44 -6.42 20.67
CA LYS A 276 -42.33 -5.50 20.42
C LYS A 276 -41.14 -5.66 21.38
N LYS A 277 -41.13 -6.72 22.22
CA LYS A 277 -39.99 -7.04 23.12
C LYS A 277 -39.25 -8.26 22.60
N ILE A 278 -37.94 -8.20 22.61
CA ILE A 278 -37.09 -9.35 22.28
C ILE A 278 -37.18 -10.38 23.38
N GLN A 279 -37.59 -11.59 23.03
CA GLN A 279 -37.60 -12.75 23.92
C GLN A 279 -36.28 -13.48 23.86
N ASN A 280 -35.78 -13.73 22.63
CA ASN A 280 -34.50 -14.37 22.38
C ASN A 280 -33.90 -13.84 21.06
N TYR A 281 -32.61 -14.09 20.83
CA TYR A 281 -31.90 -13.72 19.60
C TYR A 281 -30.74 -14.69 19.36
N TYR A 282 -30.32 -14.78 18.06
CA TYR A 282 -29.29 -15.72 17.63
C TYR A 282 -28.37 -15.04 16.60
N PHE A 283 -27.07 -15.30 16.73
CA PHE A 283 -26.04 -14.77 15.84
C PHE A 283 -25.69 -15.72 14.68
N SER A 284 -26.10 -17.00 14.76
CA SER A 284 -25.90 -18.00 13.71
C SER A 284 -27.21 -18.65 13.30
N LEU A 285 -27.28 -19.09 12.06
CA LEU A 285 -28.35 -19.94 11.56
C LEU A 285 -28.25 -21.39 12.09
N ASP A 286 -27.07 -21.76 12.60
CA ASP A 286 -26.76 -23.07 13.14
C ASP A 286 -27.17 -23.22 14.61
N ASP A 287 -27.57 -22.10 15.24
CA ASP A 287 -28.09 -22.11 16.62
C ASP A 287 -29.42 -22.88 16.69
N GLU A 288 -29.70 -23.55 17.79
CA GLU A 288 -30.98 -24.19 18.06
C GLU A 288 -32.06 -23.13 18.37
N ILE A 289 -32.91 -22.83 17.38
CA ILE A 289 -33.84 -21.72 17.42
C ILE A 289 -35.12 -22.12 18.12
N ASP A 290 -35.37 -21.57 19.33
CA ASP A 290 -36.60 -21.75 20.07
C ASP A 290 -37.66 -20.69 19.65
N THR A 291 -38.62 -21.12 18.83
CA THR A 291 -39.74 -20.28 18.34
C THR A 291 -40.94 -20.27 19.29
N SER A 292 -40.94 -21.04 20.38
CA SER A 292 -42.07 -21.14 21.30
C SER A 292 -42.38 -19.83 22.03
N LYS A 293 -41.39 -18.92 22.12
CA LYS A 293 -41.45 -17.68 22.89
C LYS A 293 -41.99 -16.48 22.11
N GLY A 294 -42.19 -16.58 20.81
CA GLY A 294 -42.66 -15.42 20.01
C GLY A 294 -42.54 -15.62 18.49
N GLU A 295 -42.71 -14.53 17.76
CA GLU A 295 -42.56 -14.47 16.32
C GLU A 295 -41.08 -14.38 15.93
N LEU A 296 -40.66 -15.25 14.98
CA LEU A 296 -39.33 -15.24 14.42
C LEU A 296 -39.21 -14.15 13.34
N LYS A 297 -38.13 -13.35 13.43
CA LYS A 297 -37.75 -12.38 12.41
C LYS A 297 -36.29 -12.56 11.99
N TYR A 298 -36.04 -12.62 10.70
CA TYR A 298 -34.70 -12.58 10.15
C TYR A 298 -34.26 -11.13 9.98
N MET A 299 -33.05 -10.82 10.44
CA MET A 299 -32.46 -9.49 10.41
C MET A 299 -31.27 -9.54 9.43
N LYS A 300 -31.44 -9.01 8.23
CA LYS A 300 -30.40 -9.05 7.19
C LYS A 300 -29.30 -8.01 7.41
N GLY A 301 -29.68 -6.89 8.03
CA GLY A 301 -28.74 -5.79 8.24
C GLY A 301 -29.19 -4.81 9.32
N LEU A 302 -28.32 -3.84 9.63
CA LEU A 302 -28.56 -2.81 10.63
C LEU A 302 -29.77 -1.92 10.31
N GLY A 303 -30.09 -1.74 9.02
CA GLY A 303 -31.24 -0.95 8.59
C GLY A 303 -32.60 -1.55 8.93
N GLU A 304 -32.66 -2.85 9.25
CA GLU A 304 -33.92 -3.51 9.66
C GLU A 304 -34.20 -3.36 11.17
N TYR A 305 -33.19 -2.96 11.94
CA TYR A 305 -33.38 -2.67 13.35
C TYR A 305 -33.98 -1.29 13.55
N THR A 306 -35.10 -1.23 14.28
CA THR A 306 -35.48 0.07 14.86
C THR A 306 -34.49 0.42 15.99
N PRO A 307 -34.28 1.71 16.30
CA PRO A 307 -33.40 2.10 17.40
C PRO A 307 -33.75 1.44 18.74
N GLU A 308 -35.04 1.26 19.01
CA GLU A 308 -35.53 0.62 20.24
C GLU A 308 -35.19 -0.87 20.26
N LEU A 309 -35.28 -1.54 19.10
CA LEU A 309 -34.99 -2.97 19.00
C LEU A 309 -33.49 -3.22 19.15
N LEU A 310 -32.66 -2.41 18.47
CA LEU A 310 -31.21 -2.47 18.60
C LEU A 310 -30.77 -2.16 20.02
N GLY A 311 -31.39 -1.16 20.65
CA GLY A 311 -31.16 -0.83 22.07
C GLY A 311 -31.42 -2.01 22.99
N GLN A 312 -32.52 -2.76 22.79
CA GLN A 312 -32.82 -3.97 23.58
C GLN A 312 -31.77 -5.06 23.42
N VAL A 313 -31.24 -5.27 22.20
CA VAL A 313 -30.15 -6.23 21.96
C VAL A 313 -28.90 -5.78 22.71
N ILE A 314 -28.50 -4.52 22.53
CA ILE A 314 -27.27 -3.97 23.15
C ILE A 314 -27.38 -4.00 24.69
N GLU A 315 -28.56 -3.74 25.25
CA GLU A 315 -28.80 -3.80 26.71
C GLU A 315 -28.67 -5.23 27.25
N LYS A 316 -29.17 -6.23 26.51
CA LYS A 316 -29.13 -7.64 26.93
C LYS A 316 -27.78 -8.28 26.74
N GLU A 317 -27.15 -8.08 25.58
CA GLU A 317 -25.88 -8.72 25.20
C GLU A 317 -24.68 -7.96 25.79
N GLY A 318 -24.77 -6.64 25.86
CA GLY A 318 -23.63 -5.76 26.09
C GLY A 318 -22.89 -5.42 24.78
N PHE A 319 -22.68 -4.15 24.53
CA PHE A 319 -22.05 -3.69 23.28
C PHE A 319 -20.67 -4.32 23.04
N GLU A 320 -19.86 -4.49 24.07
CA GLU A 320 -18.51 -5.07 23.96
C GLU A 320 -18.54 -6.54 23.50
N ASN A 321 -19.56 -7.30 23.91
CA ASN A 321 -19.74 -8.71 23.50
C ASN A 321 -20.16 -8.84 22.02
N MET A 322 -20.66 -7.74 21.43
CA MET A 322 -21.02 -7.67 20.02
C MET A 322 -19.86 -7.23 19.13
N LEU A 323 -18.64 -7.10 19.67
CA LEU A 323 -17.44 -6.68 18.94
C LEU A 323 -16.51 -7.86 18.68
N ILE A 324 -16.19 -8.09 17.40
CA ILE A 324 -15.22 -9.09 16.98
C ILE A 324 -13.90 -8.40 16.64
N SER A 325 -12.81 -8.84 17.27
CA SER A 325 -11.46 -8.43 16.95
C SER A 325 -10.87 -9.34 15.87
N PHE A 326 -10.03 -8.78 15.00
CA PHE A 326 -9.38 -9.48 13.92
C PHE A 326 -7.86 -9.42 14.06
N LYS A 327 -7.21 -10.48 13.62
CA LYS A 327 -5.77 -10.52 13.45
C LYS A 327 -5.48 -10.85 12.00
N VAL A 328 -4.80 -9.96 11.31
CA VAL A 328 -4.26 -10.24 9.99
C VAL A 328 -2.91 -10.90 10.19
N GLU A 329 -2.80 -12.19 9.89
CA GLU A 329 -1.58 -12.96 10.12
C GLU A 329 -0.54 -12.73 9.04
N ASN A 330 -0.98 -12.50 7.81
CA ASN A 330 -0.11 -12.22 6.68
C ASN A 330 -0.85 -11.39 5.61
N ASP A 331 -0.10 -10.73 4.75
CA ASP A 331 -0.61 -9.91 3.65
C ASP A 331 -1.14 -10.75 2.48
N LYS A 332 -0.75 -12.02 2.39
CA LYS A 332 -1.17 -12.93 1.32
C LYS A 332 -2.68 -13.15 1.33
N ASP A 333 -3.29 -13.26 2.51
CA ASP A 333 -4.74 -13.46 2.62
C ASP A 333 -5.49 -12.23 2.14
N LEU A 334 -5.07 -11.03 2.54
CA LEU A 334 -5.65 -9.79 2.03
C LEU A 334 -5.44 -9.64 0.52
N ASP A 335 -4.27 -10.01 0.01
CA ASP A 335 -3.98 -9.96 -1.42
C ASP A 335 -4.83 -10.97 -2.21
N ASP A 336 -5.03 -12.17 -1.69
CA ASP A 336 -5.89 -13.18 -2.32
C ASP A 336 -7.36 -12.71 -2.41
N TRP A 337 -7.84 -11.98 -1.40
CA TRP A 337 -9.22 -11.48 -1.37
C TRP A 337 -9.40 -10.12 -2.06
N LEU A 338 -8.41 -9.22 -2.06
CA LEU A 338 -8.57 -7.85 -2.50
C LEU A 338 -7.92 -7.56 -3.86
N SER A 339 -6.91 -8.33 -4.30
CA SER A 339 -6.26 -8.11 -5.59
C SER A 339 -7.18 -8.44 -6.76
N LYS A 340 -7.27 -7.53 -7.74
CA LYS A 340 -8.06 -7.73 -8.97
C LYS A 340 -7.57 -8.91 -9.79
N GLU A 341 -6.26 -9.14 -9.82
CA GLU A 341 -5.64 -10.21 -10.60
C GLU A 341 -5.98 -11.61 -10.06
N LYS A 342 -6.47 -11.72 -8.82
CA LYS A 342 -6.79 -12.98 -8.14
C LYS A 342 -8.28 -13.33 -8.13
N SER A 343 -9.07 -12.75 -9.02
CA SER A 343 -10.51 -13.01 -9.14
C SER A 343 -10.85 -14.51 -9.28
N ASP A 344 -10.08 -15.24 -10.09
CA ASP A 344 -10.35 -16.67 -10.33
C ASP A 344 -9.98 -17.53 -9.10
N LYS A 345 -8.93 -17.18 -8.37
CA LYS A 345 -8.58 -17.82 -7.11
C LYS A 345 -9.68 -17.62 -6.05
N ARG A 346 -10.29 -16.43 -5.97
CA ARG A 346 -11.43 -16.19 -5.07
C ARG A 346 -12.64 -17.06 -5.40
N LYS A 347 -12.94 -17.25 -6.69
CA LYS A 347 -14.02 -18.15 -7.12
C LYS A 347 -13.75 -19.60 -6.69
N GLU A 348 -12.51 -20.03 -6.77
CA GLU A 348 -12.08 -21.36 -6.33
C GLU A 348 -12.21 -21.52 -4.81
N LEU A 349 -11.72 -20.53 -4.04
CA LEU A 349 -11.87 -20.49 -2.58
C LEU A 349 -13.35 -20.54 -2.17
N LEU A 350 -14.21 -19.74 -2.80
CA LEU A 350 -15.65 -19.72 -2.52
C LEU A 350 -16.33 -21.05 -2.87
N LYS A 351 -15.92 -21.72 -3.95
CA LYS A 351 -16.44 -23.08 -4.28
C LYS A 351 -16.07 -24.10 -3.21
N ASN A 352 -14.86 -24.03 -2.70
CA ASN A 352 -14.40 -24.95 -1.64
C ASN A 352 -15.12 -24.69 -0.31
N TYR A 353 -15.47 -23.44 0.01
CA TYR A 353 -16.32 -23.12 1.17
C TYR A 353 -17.77 -23.59 1.00
N SER A 354 -18.33 -23.53 -0.21
CA SER A 354 -19.70 -23.97 -0.48
C SER A 354 -19.87 -25.50 -0.47
N LEU A 355 -18.77 -26.25 -0.59
CA LEU A 355 -18.80 -27.71 -0.55
C LEU A 355 -18.77 -28.28 0.88
N ASP A 356 -18.53 -27.47 1.89
CA ASP A 356 -18.51 -27.88 3.30
C ASP A 356 -19.85 -27.69 4.03
N ILE A 357 -20.93 -27.41 3.27
CA ILE A 357 -22.32 -27.35 3.79
C ILE A 357 -22.76 -28.65 4.47
N ASN A 358 -22.04 -29.76 4.23
CA ASN A 358 -22.30 -31.03 4.90
C ASN A 358 -21.47 -31.26 6.17
N LYS A 359 -20.72 -30.26 6.63
CA LYS A 359 -19.99 -30.27 7.90
C LYS A 359 -20.51 -29.24 8.91
N VAL A 360 -21.66 -28.67 8.61
CA VAL A 360 -22.39 -27.74 9.46
C VAL A 360 -23.60 -28.48 10.04
#